data_a9c19f37a2fe563eccc5f022503a569e
#
_entry.id   a9c19f37a2fe563eccc5f022503a569e
#
_cell.length_a   1.000
_cell.length_b   1.000
_cell.length_c   1.000
_cell.angle_alpha   90.00
_cell.angle_beta   90.00
_cell.angle_gamma   90.00
#
_symmetry.space_group_name_H-M   'P 1'
#
loop_
_entity.id
_entity.type
_entity.pdbx_description
1 polymer ?
#
loop_
_entity_poly.entity_id
_entity_poly.type
_entity_poly.pdbx_seq_one_letter_code
_entity_poly.pdbx_strand_id
1 'polypeptide(L)'
;MGSIAGMPSTAPVPSTIRSLSVLLYSDDIATRDAVRVGVGRRPAKDVEIERWRECATAPAVIEAVEAGGYDVLLLDGEATPVGGMGLCRQLKNEIFDCPPVIVLTGRPQDAWLASWSLADAAVPHPIDPLTLGATIADVARRLVATP
;
A
#
# COMPACT_ATOMS: atom_id res chain seq x y z
N MET A 1 36.38 23.26 18.11
CA MET A 1 35.83 22.89 17.90
C MET A 1 35.13 22.28 17.69
N GLY A 2 35.23 22.10 17.92
CA GLY A 2 34.41 21.44 17.70
C GLY A 2 33.61 21.25 17.62
N SER A 3 33.44 21.52 17.80
CA SER A 3 32.40 21.28 17.67
C SER A 3 31.77 20.96 17.08
N ILE A 4 31.88 21.11 16.94
CA ILE A 4 31.11 20.94 16.26
C ILE A 4 30.65 20.08 15.93
N ALA A 5 31.06 19.74 16.13
CA ALA A 5 30.61 18.88 15.73
C ALA A 5 29.58 18.49 15.91
N GLY A 6 29.42 18.64 16.29
CA GLY A 6 28.46 18.19 16.35
C GLY A 6 27.67 18.23 15.81
N MET A 7 27.66 18.52 15.62
CA MET A 7 26.79 18.62 15.09
C MET A 7 26.29 17.94 14.41
N PRO A 8 26.32 17.58 14.26
CA PRO A 8 25.68 17.14 13.47
C PRO A 8 25.04 16.29 13.54
N SER A 9 25.12 16.18 13.85
CA SER A 9 24.50 15.56 13.73
C SER A 9 23.73 15.26 13.65
N THR A 10 23.61 15.21 13.81
CA THR A 10 22.74 15.05 13.95
C THR A 10 21.93 14.92 13.08
N ALA A 11 21.86 15.16 12.68
CA ALA A 11 21.05 15.22 11.73
C ALA A 11 20.71 14.06 11.02
N PRO A 12 21.14 13.15 10.95
CA PRO A 12 20.84 12.13 10.14
C PRO A 12 19.56 11.54 10.10
N VAL A 13 18.87 11.79 10.91
CA VAL A 13 17.65 11.29 10.91
C VAL A 13 16.94 11.27 9.67
N PRO A 14 16.96 12.24 8.92
CA PRO A 14 16.16 12.28 7.75
C PRO A 14 16.45 11.20 6.79
N SER A 15 17.55 10.68 6.88
CA SER A 15 17.89 9.69 5.92
C SER A 15 17.06 8.46 6.05
N THR A 16 16.20 8.38 7.01
CA THR A 16 15.40 7.22 7.16
C THR A 16 14.04 7.31 6.49
N ILE A 17 13.79 8.33 5.68
CA ILE A 17 12.54 8.40 4.95
C ILE A 17 12.53 7.33 3.86
N ARG A 18 11.45 6.54 3.86
CA ARG A 18 11.28 5.48 2.89
C ARG A 18 10.36 5.96 1.79
N SER A 19 10.82 5.86 0.54
CA SER A 19 10.02 6.22 -0.62
C SER A 19 9.38 4.98 -1.20
N LEU A 20 8.07 5.02 -1.41
CA LEU A 20 7.30 3.87 -1.86
C LEU A 20 6.70 4.11 -3.23
N SER A 21 6.63 3.05 -4.03
CA SER A 21 5.80 3.01 -5.23
C SER A 21 4.58 2.16 -4.86
N VAL A 22 3.39 2.75 -4.98
CA VAL A 22 2.15 2.12 -4.57
C VAL A 22 1.27 1.89 -5.79
N LEU A 23 0.73 0.67 -5.92
CA LEU A 23 -0.23 0.35 -6.95
C LEU A 23 -1.61 0.39 -6.32
N LEU A 24 -2.56 1.03 -6.98
CA LEU A 24 -3.93 1.18 -6.48
C LEU A 24 -4.90 0.65 -7.52
N TYR A 25 -5.67 -0.36 -7.14
CA TYR A 25 -6.66 -0.99 -8.00
C TYR A 25 -8.08 -0.72 -7.54
N SER A 26 -8.86 -0.13 -8.39
CA SER A 26 -10.32 -0.04 -8.27
C SER A 26 -10.86 0.28 -9.66
N ASP A 27 -12.04 -0.27 -9.99
CA ASP A 27 -12.68 0.09 -11.27
C ASP A 27 -13.36 1.46 -11.17
N ASP A 28 -13.48 2.02 -9.97
CA ASP A 28 -14.16 3.29 -9.74
C ASP A 28 -13.12 4.41 -9.59
N ILE A 29 -13.11 5.33 -10.56
CA ILE A 29 -12.15 6.43 -10.53
C ILE A 29 -12.35 7.31 -9.30
N ALA A 30 -13.58 7.46 -8.82
CA ALA A 30 -13.84 8.28 -7.65
C ALA A 30 -13.18 7.67 -6.41
N THR A 31 -13.19 6.34 -6.30
CA THR A 31 -12.52 5.64 -5.21
C THR A 31 -11.02 5.85 -5.31
N ARG A 32 -10.46 5.71 -6.51
CA ARG A 32 -9.01 5.90 -6.69
C ARG A 32 -8.59 7.31 -6.32
N ASP A 33 -9.35 8.31 -6.77
CA ASP A 33 -9.04 9.70 -6.48
C ASP A 33 -9.14 9.98 -4.98
N ALA A 34 -10.17 9.47 -4.33
CA ALA A 34 -10.35 9.69 -2.90
C ALA A 34 -9.19 9.09 -2.09
N VAL A 35 -8.74 7.89 -2.47
CA VAL A 35 -7.63 7.25 -1.79
C VAL A 35 -6.35 8.06 -2.00
N ARG A 36 -6.05 8.37 -3.25
CA ARG A 36 -4.80 9.06 -3.58
C ARG A 36 -4.72 10.44 -2.92
N VAL A 37 -5.79 11.20 -3.02
CA VAL A 37 -5.82 12.54 -2.44
C VAL A 37 -5.83 12.49 -0.91
N GLY A 38 -6.59 11.57 -0.35
CA GLY A 38 -6.70 11.45 1.11
C GLY A 38 -5.42 11.01 1.78
N VAL A 39 -4.73 10.04 1.20
CA VAL A 39 -3.47 9.56 1.77
C VAL A 39 -2.34 10.55 1.51
N GLY A 40 -2.32 11.15 0.31
CA GLY A 40 -1.33 12.15 -0.02
C GLY A 40 0.06 11.57 -0.22
N ARG A 41 1.06 12.45 -0.20
CA ARG A 41 2.44 12.04 -0.45
C ARG A 41 3.16 11.51 0.77
N ARG A 42 2.76 11.91 1.96
CA ARG A 42 3.50 11.56 3.17
C ARG A 42 2.55 11.02 4.24
N PRO A 43 2.21 9.73 4.16
CA PRO A 43 1.28 9.14 5.12
C PRO A 43 1.86 9.04 6.54
N ALA A 44 3.18 9.15 6.69
CA ALA A 44 3.83 9.16 7.99
C ALA A 44 5.13 9.94 7.89
N LYS A 45 5.73 10.31 9.03
CA LYS A 45 6.94 11.09 9.02
C LYS A 45 8.08 10.39 8.28
N ASP A 46 8.12 9.06 8.36
CA ASP A 46 9.19 8.26 7.80
C ASP A 46 8.82 7.57 6.49
N VAL A 47 7.65 7.89 5.92
CA VAL A 47 7.16 7.24 4.71
C VAL A 47 6.67 8.27 3.73
N GLU A 48 7.14 8.17 2.50
CA GLU A 48 6.72 9.05 1.42
C GLU A 48 6.32 8.20 0.23
N ILE A 49 5.22 8.56 -0.45
CA ILE A 49 4.80 7.84 -1.65
C ILE A 49 5.32 8.63 -2.84
N GLU A 50 6.31 8.07 -3.52
CA GLU A 50 6.90 8.77 -4.65
C GLU A 50 6.13 8.50 -5.94
N ARG A 51 5.39 7.40 -6.02
CA ARG A 51 4.66 7.07 -7.24
C ARG A 51 3.37 6.31 -6.91
N TRP A 52 2.28 6.75 -7.52
CA TRP A 52 1.01 6.03 -7.51
C TRP A 52 0.79 5.46 -8.91
N ARG A 53 0.56 4.16 -9.00
CA ARG A 53 0.13 3.53 -10.24
C ARG A 53 -1.33 3.13 -10.08
N GLU A 54 -2.22 3.74 -10.86
CA GLU A 54 -3.64 3.40 -10.79
C GLU A 54 -3.97 2.38 -11.86
N CYS A 55 -4.70 1.35 -11.48
CA CYS A 55 -5.18 0.32 -12.39
C CYS A 55 -6.69 0.20 -12.23
N ALA A 56 -7.40 0.13 -13.36
CA ALA A 56 -8.84 0.00 -13.36
C ALA A 56 -9.30 -1.43 -13.62
N THR A 57 -8.41 -2.33 -13.99
CA THR A 57 -8.77 -3.71 -14.33
C THR A 57 -7.78 -4.69 -13.70
N ALA A 58 -8.26 -5.92 -13.47
CA ALA A 58 -7.40 -6.96 -12.92
C ALA A 58 -6.23 -7.33 -13.84
N PRO A 59 -6.43 -7.46 -15.17
CA PRO A 59 -5.29 -7.74 -16.03
C PRO A 59 -4.21 -6.67 -15.97
N ALA A 60 -4.59 -5.40 -15.82
CA ALA A 60 -3.61 -4.32 -15.68
C ALA A 60 -2.79 -4.48 -14.41
N VAL A 61 -3.44 -4.91 -13.31
CA VAL A 61 -2.74 -5.16 -12.06
C VAL A 61 -1.74 -6.29 -12.22
N ILE A 62 -2.18 -7.41 -12.80
CA ILE A 62 -1.32 -8.58 -12.96
C ILE A 62 -0.08 -8.22 -13.79
N GLU A 63 -0.30 -7.52 -14.89
CA GLU A 63 0.80 -7.10 -15.75
C GLU A 63 1.78 -6.19 -15.00
N ALA A 64 1.26 -5.24 -14.24
CA ALA A 64 2.11 -4.31 -13.50
C ALA A 64 2.92 -5.01 -12.42
N VAL A 65 2.28 -5.94 -11.69
CA VAL A 65 2.97 -6.66 -10.62
C VAL A 65 4.04 -7.58 -11.20
N GLU A 66 3.75 -8.23 -12.33
CA GLU A 66 4.73 -9.09 -12.98
C GLU A 66 5.94 -8.29 -13.46
N ALA A 67 5.72 -7.07 -13.91
CA ALA A 67 6.82 -6.22 -14.32
C ALA A 67 7.66 -5.75 -13.13
N GLY A 68 7.08 -5.72 -11.95
CA GLY A 68 7.81 -5.39 -10.72
C GLY A 68 7.92 -3.90 -10.46
N GLY A 69 8.51 -3.58 -9.32
CA GLY A 69 8.77 -2.19 -8.98
C GLY A 69 7.78 -1.55 -8.01
N TYR A 70 6.91 -2.34 -7.41
CA TYR A 70 5.93 -1.82 -6.45
C TYR A 70 6.25 -2.32 -5.05
N ASP A 71 6.05 -1.45 -4.07
CA ASP A 71 6.33 -1.76 -2.68
C ASP A 71 5.09 -2.21 -1.92
N VAL A 72 3.92 -1.70 -2.31
CA VAL A 72 2.65 -2.02 -1.66
C VAL A 72 1.55 -2.00 -2.71
N LEU A 73 0.63 -2.95 -2.60
CA LEU A 73 -0.55 -3.01 -3.48
C LEU A 73 -1.79 -2.70 -2.65
N LEU A 74 -2.61 -1.75 -3.11
CA LEU A 74 -3.93 -1.47 -2.51
C LEU A 74 -4.97 -2.00 -3.47
N LEU A 75 -5.74 -3.01 -3.05
CA LEU A 75 -6.72 -3.65 -3.93
C LEU A 75 -8.13 -3.47 -3.37
N ASP A 76 -9.00 -2.84 -4.15
CA ASP A 76 -10.36 -2.57 -3.73
C ASP A 76 -11.22 -3.85 -3.80
N GLY A 77 -11.65 -4.31 -2.64
CA GLY A 77 -12.48 -5.51 -2.57
C GLY A 77 -13.84 -5.35 -3.22
N GLU A 78 -14.28 -4.10 -3.42
CA GLU A 78 -15.57 -3.81 -4.05
C GLU A 78 -15.45 -3.63 -5.56
N ALA A 79 -14.26 -3.76 -6.13
CA ALA A 79 -14.08 -3.59 -7.57
C ALA A 79 -14.81 -4.67 -8.36
N THR A 80 -15.26 -4.33 -9.55
CA THR A 80 -15.94 -5.26 -10.46
C THR A 80 -15.28 -5.20 -11.81
N PRO A 81 -15.33 -6.26 -12.58
CA PRO A 81 -15.89 -7.57 -12.28
C PRO A 81 -15.03 -8.42 -11.36
N VAL A 82 -13.78 -8.06 -11.12
CA VAL A 82 -12.89 -8.83 -10.26
C VAL A 82 -12.62 -8.06 -8.98
N GLY A 83 -13.10 -8.58 -7.86
CA GLY A 83 -12.87 -7.93 -6.57
C GLY A 83 -11.43 -8.09 -6.10
N GLY A 84 -10.99 -7.13 -5.28
CA GLY A 84 -9.61 -7.11 -4.82
C GLY A 84 -9.20 -8.31 -3.99
N MET A 85 -10.14 -8.94 -3.28
CA MET A 85 -9.78 -10.08 -2.43
C MET A 85 -9.45 -11.31 -3.26
N GLY A 86 -10.25 -11.61 -4.27
CA GLY A 86 -9.95 -12.72 -5.18
C GLY A 86 -8.67 -12.48 -5.94
N LEU A 87 -8.47 -11.23 -6.39
CA LEU A 87 -7.26 -10.86 -7.09
C LEU A 87 -6.03 -10.99 -6.16
N CYS A 88 -6.15 -10.57 -4.90
CA CYS A 88 -5.07 -10.69 -3.94
C CYS A 88 -4.65 -12.16 -3.80
N ARG A 89 -5.62 -13.05 -3.62
CA ARG A 89 -5.32 -14.46 -3.46
C ARG A 89 -4.65 -15.02 -4.72
N GLN A 90 -5.12 -14.62 -5.89
CA GLN A 90 -4.50 -15.04 -7.15
C GLN A 90 -3.05 -14.58 -7.23
N LEU A 91 -2.79 -13.30 -6.94
CA LEU A 91 -1.43 -12.76 -7.00
C LEU A 91 -0.51 -13.46 -6.01
N LYS A 92 -0.99 -13.69 -4.78
CA LYS A 92 -0.18 -14.34 -3.76
C LYS A 92 0.16 -15.78 -4.13
N ASN A 93 -0.75 -16.45 -4.83
CA ASN A 93 -0.52 -17.84 -5.24
C ASN A 93 0.33 -17.95 -6.49
N GLU A 94 0.24 -16.97 -7.40
CA GLU A 94 0.88 -17.09 -8.71
C GLU A 94 2.20 -16.34 -8.85
N ILE A 95 2.41 -15.30 -8.06
CA ILE A 95 3.63 -14.49 -8.17
C ILE A 95 4.50 -14.70 -6.95
N PHE A 96 5.70 -15.25 -7.20
CA PHE A 96 6.58 -15.63 -6.11
C PHE A 96 6.92 -14.49 -5.17
N ASP A 97 7.36 -13.37 -5.70
CA ASP A 97 7.71 -12.21 -4.88
C ASP A 97 6.61 -11.15 -4.88
N CYS A 98 5.37 -11.58 -4.69
CA CYS A 98 4.26 -10.63 -4.67
C CYS A 98 4.47 -9.62 -3.55
N PRO A 99 4.39 -8.32 -3.83
CA PRO A 99 4.49 -7.31 -2.78
C PRO A 99 3.37 -7.45 -1.76
N PRO A 100 3.53 -6.86 -0.58
CA PRO A 100 2.46 -6.88 0.41
C PRO A 100 1.21 -6.20 -0.11
N VAL A 101 0.06 -6.74 0.28
CA VAL A 101 -1.24 -6.29 -0.20
C VAL A 101 -2.11 -5.83 0.94
N ILE A 102 -2.71 -4.65 0.76
CA ILE A 102 -3.76 -4.14 1.65
C ILE A 102 -5.05 -4.20 0.86
N VAL A 103 -6.06 -4.92 1.35
CA VAL A 103 -7.35 -4.95 0.68
C VAL A 103 -8.29 -3.94 1.34
N LEU A 104 -9.09 -3.28 0.50
CA LEU A 104 -10.11 -2.35 0.99
C LEU A 104 -11.42 -3.14 1.02
N THR A 105 -11.89 -3.45 2.23
CA THR A 105 -13.06 -4.33 2.37
C THR A 105 -14.35 -3.53 2.27
N GLY A 106 -15.43 -4.18 1.82
CA GLY A 106 -16.69 -3.50 1.68
C GLY A 106 -17.35 -3.19 3.02
N ARG A 107 -17.19 -4.08 4.00
CA ARG A 107 -17.81 -3.94 5.30
C ARG A 107 -16.89 -4.51 6.37
N PRO A 108 -16.98 -3.98 7.60
CA PRO A 108 -16.13 -4.50 8.68
C PRO A 108 -16.30 -6.00 8.92
N GLN A 109 -17.54 -6.52 8.75
CA GLN A 109 -17.78 -7.93 8.96
C GLN A 109 -17.17 -8.82 7.90
N ASP A 110 -16.61 -8.25 6.84
CA ASP A 110 -15.95 -9.02 5.79
C ASP A 110 -14.48 -9.26 6.12
N ALA A 111 -14.05 -8.92 7.32
CA ALA A 111 -12.63 -9.07 7.69
C ALA A 111 -12.09 -10.49 7.52
N TRP A 112 -12.95 -11.51 7.72
CA TRP A 112 -12.51 -12.89 7.54
C TRP A 112 -12.14 -13.19 6.09
N LEU A 113 -12.76 -12.47 5.14
CA LEU A 113 -12.42 -12.63 3.73
C LEU A 113 -11.02 -12.09 3.44
N ALA A 114 -10.60 -11.07 4.18
CA ALA A 114 -9.25 -10.56 4.01
C ALA A 114 -8.22 -11.62 4.37
N SER A 115 -8.48 -12.38 5.43
CA SER A 115 -7.61 -13.49 5.81
C SER A 115 -7.60 -14.57 4.73
N TRP A 116 -8.78 -14.91 4.21
CA TRP A 116 -8.88 -15.89 3.13
C TRP A 116 -8.08 -15.44 1.90
N SER A 117 -8.04 -14.14 1.63
CA SER A 117 -7.38 -13.60 0.44
C SER A 117 -5.86 -13.58 0.57
N LEU A 118 -5.32 -13.88 1.74
CA LEU A 118 -3.89 -13.82 2.04
C LEU A 118 -3.35 -12.40 2.10
N ALA A 119 -4.22 -11.41 2.31
CA ALA A 119 -3.81 -10.02 2.39
C ALA A 119 -2.97 -9.77 3.64
N ASP A 120 -2.08 -8.81 3.55
CA ASP A 120 -1.23 -8.43 4.67
C ASP A 120 -1.94 -7.49 5.63
N ALA A 121 -2.95 -6.78 5.15
CA ALA A 121 -3.77 -5.91 6.00
C ALA A 121 -5.09 -5.63 5.29
N ALA A 122 -6.06 -5.11 6.03
CA ALA A 122 -7.38 -4.78 5.48
C ALA A 122 -7.86 -3.46 6.09
N VAL A 123 -8.50 -2.63 5.26
CA VAL A 123 -9.09 -1.37 5.71
C VAL A 123 -10.50 -1.31 5.14
N PRO A 124 -11.52 -1.13 5.97
CA PRO A 124 -12.91 -1.17 5.47
C PRO A 124 -13.36 0.15 4.85
N HIS A 125 -14.31 0.05 3.92
CA HIS A 125 -15.04 1.23 3.43
C HIS A 125 -16.06 1.65 4.49
N PRO A 126 -16.37 2.94 4.60
CA PRO A 126 -15.78 4.04 3.85
C PRO A 126 -14.34 4.26 4.31
N ILE A 127 -13.47 4.53 3.36
CA ILE A 127 -12.04 4.60 3.64
C ILE A 127 -11.73 5.85 4.46
N ASP A 128 -11.13 5.65 5.62
CA ASP A 128 -10.58 6.76 6.40
C ASP A 128 -9.14 6.97 5.97
N PRO A 129 -8.81 8.12 5.36
CA PRO A 129 -7.46 8.35 4.85
C PRO A 129 -6.37 8.23 5.90
N LEU A 130 -6.65 8.64 7.13
CA LEU A 130 -5.64 8.56 8.20
C LEU A 130 -5.37 7.10 8.56
N THR A 131 -6.42 6.30 8.66
CA THR A 131 -6.26 4.87 8.95
C THR A 131 -5.52 4.17 7.82
N LEU A 132 -5.88 4.48 6.56
CA LEU A 132 -5.21 3.86 5.43
C LEU A 132 -3.74 4.28 5.36
N GLY A 133 -3.45 5.57 5.57
CA GLY A 133 -2.08 6.04 5.56
C GLY A 133 -1.24 5.36 6.63
N ALA A 134 -1.79 5.20 7.83
CA ALA A 134 -1.09 4.52 8.92
C ALA A 134 -0.84 3.04 8.57
N THR A 135 -1.82 2.40 7.93
CA THR A 135 -1.69 1.00 7.54
C THR A 135 -0.60 0.83 6.48
N ILE A 136 -0.55 1.73 5.50
CA ILE A 136 0.50 1.71 4.49
C ILE A 136 1.87 1.84 5.16
N ALA A 137 2.00 2.77 6.09
CA ALA A 137 3.27 2.99 6.79
C ALA A 137 3.67 1.76 7.61
N ASP A 138 2.72 1.14 8.30
CA ASP A 138 3.01 -0.06 9.08
C ASP A 138 3.48 -1.21 8.20
N VAL A 139 2.81 -1.42 7.07
CA VAL A 139 3.19 -2.48 6.15
C VAL A 139 4.58 -2.22 5.60
N ALA A 140 4.88 -0.97 5.24
CA ALA A 140 6.18 -0.61 4.72
C ALA A 140 7.29 -0.84 5.75
N ARG A 141 7.01 -0.52 7.01
CA ARG A 141 8.00 -0.72 8.08
C ARG A 141 8.29 -2.21 8.31
N ARG A 142 7.30 -3.05 8.14
CA ARG A 142 7.49 -4.49 8.32
C ARG A 142 8.46 -5.05 7.28
N LEU A 143 8.47 -4.49 6.09
CA LEU A 143 9.39 -4.94 5.04
C LEU A 143 10.84 -4.73 5.46
N VAL A 144 11.11 -3.64 6.17
CA VAL A 144 12.46 -3.37 6.60
C VAL A 144 12.86 -4.25 7.75
N ALA A 145 11.92 -4.54 8.62
CA ALA A 145 12.21 -5.34 9.79
C ALA A 145 12.46 -6.80 9.46
N THR A 146 12.06 -7.25 8.27
CA THR A 146 12.25 -8.62 7.87
C THR A 146 13.65 -8.82 7.34
N PRO A 147 14.43 -9.71 7.92
CA PRO A 147 15.79 -9.91 7.46
C PRO A 147 15.88 -10.54 6.09
#